data_9e38415e2a2645f92b4c9247401fdf06
#
_entry.id   9e38415e2a2645f92b4c9247401fdf06
#
_cell.length_a   1.000
_cell.length_b   1.000
_cell.length_c   1.000
_cell.angle_alpha   90.00
_cell.angle_beta   90.00
_cell.angle_gamma   90.00
#
_symmetry.space_group_name_H-M   'P 1'
#
loop_
_entity.id
_entity.type
_entity.pdbx_description
1 polymer ?
#
loop_
_entity_poly.entity_id
_entity_poly.type
_entity_poly.pdbx_seq_one_letter_code
_entity_poly.pdbx_strand_id
1 'polypeptide(L)'
;VSVPDIAWSASDEVSASAEAPAAVATTNAASRDYTRADLGTSAASSAAVNPAGSDIVSIAMSLTGIPYVYGGSTPAGFDCSGFTQYVYARAGISIPRTSGAQGAAGTFVSASEARPGDLVWHAYGHVGIYAGNGMVIEATTPGSVTKIQPLWGNYSFVRY
;
A
#
# COMPACT_ATOMS: atom_id res chain seq x y z
N VAL A 1 -6.20 -19.48 48.48
CA VAL A 1 -6.25 -19.20 48.12
C VAL A 1 -5.53 -19.13 47.07
N SER A 2 -5.08 -19.24 46.60
CA SER A 2 -4.46 -19.40 45.96
C SER A 2 -4.20 -19.41 44.78
N VAL A 3 -4.41 -19.52 44.56
CA VAL A 3 -4.48 -19.24 43.52
C VAL A 3 -3.60 -18.77 42.67
N PRO A 4 -3.21 -18.04 42.91
CA PRO A 4 -2.42 -17.32 42.17
C PRO A 4 -1.59 -18.07 41.37
N ASP A 5 -1.20 -18.66 41.88
CA ASP A 5 -0.40 -19.35 41.30
C ASP A 5 -0.47 -19.57 40.02
N ILE A 6 -1.18 -19.71 39.85
CA ILE A 6 -1.47 -19.78 38.73
C ILE A 6 -0.76 -19.11 37.85
N ALA A 7 -0.68 -18.09 38.11
CA ALA A 7 -0.07 -17.26 37.27
C ALA A 7 0.95 -17.86 36.51
N TRP A 8 1.59 -18.50 37.07
CA TRP A 8 2.67 -18.82 36.52
C TRP A 8 2.53 -19.52 35.38
N SER A 9 1.72 -19.88 35.36
CA SER A 9 1.60 -20.68 34.26
C SER A 9 1.89 -19.85 33.10
N ALA A 10 1.53 -18.75 33.19
CA ALA A 10 1.68 -17.94 32.07
C ALA A 10 3.05 -17.94 31.58
N SER A 11 3.81 -17.80 32.42
CA SER A 11 5.13 -17.63 32.01
C SER A 11 5.52 -18.68 31.16
N ASP A 12 5.05 -19.75 31.47
CA ASP A 12 5.53 -20.75 30.79
C ASP A 12 5.33 -20.61 29.41
N GLU A 13 4.27 -20.32 29.08
CA GLU A 13 4.01 -20.27 27.76
C GLU A 13 4.84 -19.37 27.08
N VAL A 14 5.06 -18.42 27.61
CA VAL A 14 5.82 -17.45 27.01
C VAL A 14 7.04 -17.98 26.39
N SER A 15 7.70 -18.67 27.08
CA SER A 15 8.94 -19.09 26.60
C SER A 15 8.78 -19.91 25.39
N ALA A 16 7.83 -20.66 25.40
CA ALA A 16 7.65 -21.53 24.30
C ALA A 16 7.56 -20.75 23.03
N SER A 17 6.84 -19.76 23.05
CA SER A 17 6.67 -19.06 21.82
C SER A 17 7.97 -18.50 21.35
N ALA A 18 8.78 -18.18 22.18
CA ALA A 18 9.99 -17.57 21.78
C ALA A 18 10.77 -18.44 20.83
N GLU A 19 10.84 -19.65 21.03
CA GLU A 19 11.58 -20.40 20.19
C GLU A 19 10.99 -20.60 18.89
N ALA A 20 9.79 -20.70 18.81
CA ALA A 20 9.15 -20.90 17.57
C ALA A 20 9.61 -19.89 16.55
N PRO A 21 9.59 -18.69 16.87
CA PRO A 21 9.95 -17.68 15.91
C PRO A 21 11.36 -17.85 15.41
N ALA A 22 12.16 -18.24 16.24
CA ALA A 22 13.53 -18.39 15.87
C ALA A 22 13.66 -19.42 14.77
N ALA A 23 13.00 -20.46 14.92
CA ALA A 23 13.08 -21.50 13.95
C ALA A 23 12.59 -21.00 12.60
N VAL A 24 11.58 -20.26 12.64
CA VAL A 24 11.05 -19.76 11.42
C VAL A 24 12.05 -18.90 10.74
N ALA A 25 12.70 -18.13 11.46
CA ALA A 25 13.66 -17.25 10.88
C ALA A 25 14.70 -18.02 10.09
N THR A 26 15.09 -19.08 10.58
CA THR A 26 16.10 -19.85 9.93
C THR A 26 15.62 -20.34 8.61
N THR A 27 14.43 -20.78 8.56
CA THR A 27 13.92 -21.29 7.34
C THR A 27 13.86 -20.22 6.34
N ASN A 28 13.46 -19.07 6.73
CA ASN A 28 13.38 -18.00 5.82
C ASN A 28 14.70 -17.67 5.22
N ALA A 29 15.69 -17.78 5.97
CA ALA A 29 17.00 -17.46 5.47
C ALA A 29 17.31 -18.33 4.29
N ALA A 30 17.03 -19.55 4.40
CA ALA A 30 17.32 -20.46 3.34
C ALA A 30 16.55 -20.12 2.11
N SER A 31 15.33 -19.82 2.27
CA SER A 31 14.56 -19.53 1.11
C SER A 31 15.04 -18.28 0.46
N ARG A 32 15.49 -17.38 1.22
CA ARG A 32 15.92 -16.17 0.64
C ARG A 32 17.04 -16.32 -0.30
N ASP A 33 18.00 -17.08 0.03
CA ASP A 33 19.12 -17.22 -0.79
C ASP A 33 18.70 -17.65 -2.14
N TYR A 34 17.89 -18.63 -2.15
CA TYR A 34 17.48 -19.19 -3.37
C TYR A 34 16.78 -18.18 -4.23
N THR A 35 15.87 -17.48 -3.67
CA THR A 35 15.13 -16.54 -4.42
C THR A 35 16.00 -15.45 -4.90
N ARG A 36 16.97 -15.12 -4.14
CA ARG A 36 17.76 -14.02 -4.45
C ARG A 36 18.47 -14.21 -5.76
N ALA A 37 18.83 -15.36 -6.03
CA ALA A 37 19.55 -15.62 -7.22
C ALA A 37 18.68 -15.26 -8.40
N ASP A 38 17.46 -15.58 -8.31
CA ASP A 38 16.58 -15.26 -9.36
C ASP A 38 16.38 -13.83 -9.49
N LEU A 39 16.14 -13.19 -8.41
CA LEU A 39 15.89 -11.81 -8.45
C LEU A 39 17.04 -11.02 -9.00
N GLY A 40 18.17 -11.55 -8.91
CA GLY A 40 19.34 -10.85 -9.38
C GLY A 40 19.13 -10.37 -10.78
N THR A 41 18.57 -11.18 -11.57
CA THR A 41 18.40 -10.84 -12.95
C THR A 41 17.30 -9.85 -13.09
N SER A 42 16.24 -10.03 -12.41
CA SER A 42 15.17 -9.11 -12.61
C SER A 42 15.47 -7.80 -11.97
N ALA A 43 16.29 -7.83 -11.00
CA ALA A 43 16.61 -6.60 -10.32
C ALA A 43 17.19 -5.60 -11.28
N ALA A 44 17.94 -6.08 -12.19
CA ALA A 44 18.57 -5.19 -13.12
C ALA A 44 17.53 -4.40 -13.88
N SER A 45 16.51 -5.05 -14.27
CA SER A 45 15.53 -4.35 -15.03
C SER A 45 14.67 -3.48 -14.14
N SER A 46 14.47 -3.89 -12.93
CA SER A 46 13.63 -3.07 -12.10
C SER A 46 14.38 -1.94 -11.48
N ALA A 47 15.66 -1.89 -11.66
CA ALA A 47 16.38 -0.79 -11.08
C ALA A 47 15.84 0.52 -11.55
N ALA A 48 15.25 0.53 -12.69
CA ALA A 48 14.74 1.76 -13.22
C ALA A 48 13.43 2.15 -12.57
N VAL A 49 12.77 1.26 -11.88
CA VAL A 49 11.51 1.59 -11.28
C VAL A 49 11.62 1.57 -9.78
N ASN A 50 10.77 2.30 -9.17
CA ASN A 50 10.72 2.39 -7.73
C ASN A 50 10.03 1.14 -7.19
N PRO A 51 10.72 0.29 -6.47
CA PRO A 51 10.10 -0.93 -5.97
C PRO A 51 8.86 -0.68 -5.12
N ALA A 52 8.91 0.34 -4.31
CA ALA A 52 7.76 0.66 -3.48
C ALA A 52 6.59 1.09 -4.35
N GLY A 53 6.87 1.82 -5.40
CA GLY A 53 5.84 2.25 -6.32
C GLY A 53 5.19 1.08 -7.05
N SER A 54 5.98 0.09 -7.38
CA SER A 54 5.51 -1.09 -8.05
C SER A 54 4.55 -1.86 -7.13
N ASP A 55 4.88 -1.95 -5.86
CA ASP A 55 4.02 -2.62 -4.89
C ASP A 55 2.71 -1.87 -4.73
N ILE A 56 2.78 -0.55 -4.67
CA ILE A 56 1.59 0.28 -4.54
C ILE A 56 0.64 0.03 -5.72
N VAL A 57 1.17 0.04 -6.93
CA VAL A 57 0.36 -0.18 -8.11
C VAL A 57 -0.24 -1.60 -8.11
N SER A 58 0.55 -2.57 -7.72
CA SER A 58 0.10 -3.94 -7.71
C SER A 58 -1.06 -4.13 -6.72
N ILE A 59 -0.92 -3.55 -5.54
CA ILE A 59 -1.97 -3.61 -4.53
C ILE A 59 -3.21 -2.90 -5.05
N ALA A 60 -3.03 -1.72 -5.63
CA ALA A 60 -4.16 -0.96 -6.16
C ALA A 60 -4.92 -1.73 -7.22
N MET A 61 -4.19 -2.38 -8.11
CA MET A 61 -4.82 -3.16 -9.18
C MET A 61 -5.62 -4.34 -8.62
N SER A 62 -5.14 -4.94 -7.56
CA SER A 62 -5.85 -6.06 -6.95
C SER A 62 -7.15 -5.61 -6.29
N LEU A 63 -7.34 -4.33 -6.11
CA LEU A 63 -8.52 -3.77 -5.45
C LEU A 63 -9.45 -3.06 -6.44
N THR A 64 -9.34 -3.35 -7.71
CA THR A 64 -10.27 -2.78 -8.70
C THR A 64 -11.59 -3.55 -8.63
N GLY A 65 -12.66 -2.90 -9.02
CA GLY A 65 -13.99 -3.51 -9.00
C GLY A 65 -14.73 -3.37 -7.69
N ILE A 66 -14.19 -2.62 -6.74
CA ILE A 66 -14.84 -2.43 -5.44
C ILE A 66 -15.74 -1.20 -5.49
N PRO A 67 -16.96 -1.29 -5.00
CA PRO A 67 -17.90 -0.17 -5.08
C PRO A 67 -17.44 1.07 -4.35
N TYR A 68 -17.79 2.22 -4.89
CA TYR A 68 -17.53 3.48 -4.21
C TYR A 68 -18.48 3.62 -3.03
N VAL A 69 -17.94 3.96 -1.87
CA VAL A 69 -18.76 4.23 -0.69
C VAL A 69 -18.24 5.50 -0.04
N TYR A 70 -19.06 6.50 0.11
CA TYR A 70 -18.64 7.76 0.72
C TYR A 70 -18.13 7.47 2.13
N GLY A 71 -16.94 7.95 2.43
CA GLY A 71 -16.31 7.68 3.73
C GLY A 71 -15.72 6.28 3.85
N GLY A 72 -15.76 5.49 2.80
CA GLY A 72 -15.27 4.12 2.85
C GLY A 72 -13.76 4.03 2.78
N SER A 73 -13.20 3.10 3.54
CA SER A 73 -11.77 2.92 3.57
C SER A 73 -11.38 1.44 3.73
N THR A 74 -12.26 0.54 3.35
CA THR A 74 -11.99 -0.90 3.42
C THR A 74 -12.43 -1.56 2.12
N PRO A 75 -12.04 -2.79 1.89
CA PRO A 75 -12.47 -3.50 0.69
C PRO A 75 -13.97 -3.72 0.54
N ALA A 76 -14.75 -3.36 1.54
CA ALA A 76 -16.19 -3.38 1.41
C ALA A 76 -16.67 -2.19 0.59
N GLY A 77 -15.88 -1.16 0.51
CA GLY A 77 -16.18 0.02 -0.28
C GLY A 77 -15.18 1.11 0.03
N PHE A 78 -14.80 1.89 -0.98
CA PHE A 78 -13.80 2.95 -0.83
C PHE A 78 -14.32 4.27 -1.35
N ASP A 79 -13.89 5.37 -0.72
CA ASP A 79 -13.94 6.65 -1.40
C ASP A 79 -12.53 6.91 -1.95
N CYS A 80 -12.32 8.03 -2.59
CA CYS A 80 -11.05 8.28 -3.28
C CYS A 80 -9.84 8.23 -2.35
N SER A 81 -9.90 8.94 -1.26
CA SER A 81 -8.78 9.02 -0.33
C SER A 81 -8.71 7.82 0.59
N GLY A 82 -9.83 7.15 0.83
CA GLY A 82 -9.82 5.89 1.59
C GLY A 82 -9.13 4.80 0.80
N PHE A 83 -9.33 4.80 -0.52
CA PHE A 83 -8.67 3.84 -1.38
C PHE A 83 -7.15 4.06 -1.35
N THR A 84 -6.70 5.27 -1.57
CA THR A 84 -5.26 5.54 -1.57
C THR A 84 -4.65 5.26 -0.20
N GLN A 85 -5.34 5.65 0.86
CA GLN A 85 -4.85 5.39 2.20
C GLN A 85 -4.69 3.90 2.46
N TYR A 86 -5.67 3.12 2.08
CA TYR A 86 -5.64 1.69 2.29
C TYR A 86 -4.50 1.03 1.48
N VAL A 87 -4.36 1.42 0.23
CA VAL A 87 -3.32 0.86 -0.62
C VAL A 87 -1.93 1.17 -0.06
N TYR A 88 -1.72 2.41 0.33
CA TYR A 88 -0.42 2.81 0.89
C TYR A 88 -0.14 2.07 2.20
N ALA A 89 -1.15 1.92 3.04
CA ALA A 89 -0.98 1.20 4.30
C ALA A 89 -0.57 -0.24 4.04
N ARG A 90 -1.13 -0.87 3.02
CA ARG A 90 -0.76 -2.22 2.67
C ARG A 90 0.67 -2.29 2.15
N ALA A 91 1.17 -1.22 1.64
CA ALA A 91 2.55 -1.15 1.18
C ALA A 91 3.49 -0.70 2.31
N GLY A 92 2.98 -0.49 3.50
CA GLY A 92 3.79 -0.10 4.66
C GLY A 92 3.97 1.40 4.82
N ILE A 93 3.18 2.21 4.13
CA ILE A 93 3.30 3.66 4.19
C ILE A 93 2.03 4.25 4.75
N SER A 94 2.16 5.07 5.79
CA SER A 94 1.02 5.70 6.42
C SER A 94 0.79 7.08 5.81
N ILE A 95 -0.39 7.33 5.31
CA ILE A 95 -0.72 8.64 4.75
C ILE A 95 -2.04 9.12 5.36
N PRO A 96 -2.31 10.43 5.33
CA PRO A 96 -3.52 10.97 5.94
C PRO A 96 -4.80 10.46 5.28
N ARG A 97 -5.92 10.64 5.96
CA ARG A 97 -7.19 10.09 5.51
C ARG A 97 -7.85 10.88 4.36
N THR A 98 -7.70 12.19 4.33
CA THR A 98 -8.44 12.99 3.36
C THR A 98 -7.56 13.39 2.18
N SER A 99 -8.17 13.59 1.03
CA SER A 99 -7.44 13.94 -0.17
C SER A 99 -6.64 15.24 0.01
N GLY A 100 -7.24 16.22 0.68
CA GLY A 100 -6.53 17.47 0.92
C GLY A 100 -5.31 17.27 1.78
N ALA A 101 -5.43 16.48 2.84
CA ALA A 101 -4.31 16.24 3.72
C ALA A 101 -3.25 15.39 3.03
N GLN A 102 -3.65 14.49 2.16
CA GLN A 102 -2.71 13.68 1.40
C GLN A 102 -1.86 14.56 0.49
N GLY A 103 -2.48 15.53 -0.16
CA GLY A 103 -1.71 16.45 -0.98
C GLY A 103 -0.79 17.34 -0.16
N ALA A 104 -1.24 17.77 1.00
CA ALA A 104 -0.46 18.67 1.83
C ALA A 104 0.73 17.99 2.51
N ALA A 105 0.60 16.73 2.85
CA ALA A 105 1.66 16.03 3.59
C ALA A 105 2.73 15.43 2.70
N GLY A 106 2.42 15.18 1.44
CA GLY A 106 3.39 14.58 0.53
C GLY A 106 4.22 15.62 -0.17
N THR A 107 5.05 15.19 -1.08
CA THR A 107 5.93 16.08 -1.85
C THR A 107 5.46 16.14 -3.29
N PHE A 108 5.23 17.33 -3.79
CA PHE A 108 4.84 17.49 -5.19
C PHE A 108 6.02 17.19 -6.10
N VAL A 109 5.80 16.45 -7.15
CA VAL A 109 6.82 16.16 -8.14
C VAL A 109 6.32 16.57 -9.53
N SER A 110 7.25 16.86 -10.41
CA SER A 110 6.88 17.28 -11.76
C SER A 110 6.38 16.11 -12.58
N ALA A 111 5.67 16.40 -13.63
CA ALA A 111 5.16 15.35 -14.51
C ALA A 111 6.28 14.51 -15.10
N SER A 112 7.41 15.11 -15.38
CA SER A 112 8.53 14.37 -15.94
C SER A 112 9.19 13.46 -14.91
N GLU A 113 8.97 13.72 -13.63
CA GLU A 113 9.53 12.88 -12.58
C GLU A 113 8.52 11.93 -11.98
N ALA A 114 7.29 12.00 -12.42
CA ALA A 114 6.23 11.16 -11.85
C ALA A 114 6.53 9.68 -12.11
N ARG A 115 6.26 8.86 -11.12
CA ARG A 115 6.52 7.41 -11.20
C ARG A 115 5.28 6.64 -10.79
N PRO A 116 5.14 5.42 -11.28
CA PRO A 116 4.04 4.58 -10.81
C PRO A 116 4.07 4.49 -9.29
N GLY A 117 2.94 4.61 -8.68
CA GLY A 117 2.81 4.62 -7.23
C GLY A 117 2.68 6.00 -6.63
N ASP A 118 2.99 7.06 -7.37
CA ASP A 118 2.75 8.41 -6.88
C ASP A 118 1.25 8.66 -6.84
N LEU A 119 0.82 9.64 -6.06
CA LEU A 119 -0.60 10.02 -6.07
C LEU A 119 -0.89 10.95 -7.24
N VAL A 120 -2.05 10.82 -7.81
CA VAL A 120 -2.60 11.78 -8.77
C VAL A 120 -3.57 12.60 -7.96
N TRP A 121 -3.24 13.85 -7.69
CA TRP A 121 -3.97 14.69 -6.75
C TRP A 121 -4.66 15.85 -7.46
N HIS A 122 -5.93 16.03 -7.15
CA HIS A 122 -6.73 17.11 -7.73
C HIS A 122 -7.10 18.08 -6.61
N ALA A 123 -6.81 19.35 -6.82
CA ALA A 123 -7.02 20.36 -5.78
C ALA A 123 -8.46 20.48 -5.31
N TYR A 124 -9.40 20.08 -6.12
CA TYR A 124 -10.80 20.19 -5.73
C TYR A 124 -11.26 19.07 -4.80
N GLY A 125 -10.38 18.19 -4.42
CA GLY A 125 -10.75 17.19 -3.42
C GLY A 125 -10.80 15.75 -3.91
N HIS A 126 -9.97 15.37 -4.87
CA HIS A 126 -9.94 14.02 -5.37
C HIS A 126 -8.50 13.51 -5.45
N VAL A 127 -8.32 12.20 -5.38
CA VAL A 127 -7.00 11.61 -5.43
C VAL A 127 -7.08 10.18 -5.96
N GLY A 128 -6.06 9.76 -6.68
CA GLY A 128 -5.92 8.39 -7.17
C GLY A 128 -4.45 8.00 -7.16
N ILE A 129 -4.13 6.84 -7.71
CA ILE A 129 -2.78 6.31 -7.75
C ILE A 129 -2.31 6.24 -9.20
N TYR A 130 -1.16 6.85 -9.47
CA TYR A 130 -0.60 6.84 -10.80
C TYR A 130 -0.08 5.43 -11.13
N ALA A 131 -0.57 4.88 -12.21
CA ALA A 131 -0.17 3.54 -12.61
C ALA A 131 0.95 3.56 -13.65
N GLY A 132 1.35 4.73 -14.09
CA GLY A 132 2.30 4.86 -15.18
C GLY A 132 1.57 4.89 -16.52
N ASN A 133 2.27 5.24 -17.56
CA ASN A 133 1.74 5.26 -18.93
C ASN A 133 0.47 6.09 -19.08
N GLY A 134 0.37 7.16 -18.32
CA GLY A 134 -0.78 8.05 -18.42
C GLY A 134 -2.05 7.51 -17.80
N MET A 135 -1.95 6.54 -16.91
CA MET A 135 -3.12 5.90 -16.31
C MET A 135 -3.19 6.13 -14.81
N VAL A 136 -4.40 6.15 -14.27
CA VAL A 136 -4.63 6.31 -12.83
C VAL A 136 -5.59 5.22 -12.34
N ILE A 137 -5.36 4.73 -11.13
CA ILE A 137 -6.25 3.77 -10.48
C ILE A 137 -6.95 4.52 -9.36
N GLU A 138 -8.25 4.51 -9.34
CA GLU A 138 -8.98 5.37 -8.41
C GLU A 138 -10.41 4.93 -8.14
N ALA A 139 -10.98 5.48 -7.06
CA ALA A 139 -12.39 5.34 -6.75
C ALA A 139 -12.99 6.73 -6.98
N THR A 140 -13.83 6.89 -7.98
CA THR A 140 -14.22 8.22 -8.41
C THR A 140 -15.50 8.75 -7.79
N THR A 141 -16.62 8.09 -7.95
CA THR A 141 -17.92 8.63 -7.53
C THR A 141 -18.87 7.53 -7.12
N PRO A 142 -19.90 7.88 -6.39
CA PRO A 142 -20.96 6.92 -6.06
C PRO A 142 -21.55 6.32 -7.34
N GLY A 143 -21.81 5.05 -7.29
CA GLY A 143 -22.35 4.33 -8.45
C GLY A 143 -21.27 3.73 -9.32
N SER A 144 -20.01 4.02 -9.05
CA SER A 144 -18.90 3.44 -9.81
C SER A 144 -18.10 2.48 -8.92
N VAL A 145 -17.09 1.87 -9.50
CA VAL A 145 -16.21 0.97 -8.78
C VAL A 145 -14.78 1.47 -8.96
N THR A 146 -13.88 0.98 -8.13
CA THR A 146 -12.45 1.27 -8.31
C THR A 146 -12.03 0.75 -9.68
N LYS A 147 -11.27 1.54 -10.39
CA LYS A 147 -10.89 1.18 -11.77
C LYS A 147 -9.62 1.89 -12.21
N ILE A 148 -9.03 1.38 -13.26
CA ILE A 148 -7.91 2.05 -13.90
C ILE A 148 -8.46 2.77 -15.12
N GLN A 149 -8.02 3.98 -15.36
CA GLN A 149 -8.46 4.76 -16.50
C GLN A 149 -7.40 5.80 -16.87
N PRO A 150 -7.49 6.45 -18.01
CA PRO A 150 -6.51 7.48 -18.38
C PRO A 150 -6.57 8.66 -17.43
N LEU A 151 -5.44 9.33 -17.26
CA LEU A 151 -5.38 10.56 -16.47
C LEU A 151 -6.36 11.58 -17.06
N TRP A 152 -6.96 12.38 -16.19
CA TRP A 152 -7.99 13.31 -16.62
C TRP A 152 -7.98 14.58 -15.74
N GLY A 153 -8.52 15.65 -16.27
CA GLY A 153 -8.68 16.89 -15.51
C GLY A 153 -7.35 17.57 -15.19
N ASN A 154 -7.38 18.44 -14.22
CA ASN A 154 -6.20 19.14 -13.75
C ASN A 154 -5.70 18.44 -12.51
N TYR A 155 -4.49 17.98 -12.53
CA TYR A 155 -3.93 17.18 -11.44
C TYR A 155 -2.47 17.54 -11.23
N SER A 156 -1.94 17.11 -10.08
CA SER A 156 -0.53 17.19 -9.75
C SER A 156 -0.11 15.82 -9.24
N PHE A 157 1.18 15.55 -9.26
CA PHE A 157 1.69 14.29 -8.72
C PHE A 157 2.28 14.54 -7.34
N VAL A 158 2.01 13.64 -6.41
CA VAL A 158 2.48 13.77 -5.02
C VAL A 158 3.14 12.46 -4.60
N ARG A 159 4.28 12.55 -3.98
CA ARG A 159 5.07 11.39 -3.57
C ARG A 159 5.23 11.33 -2.06
N TYR A 160 5.19 10.12 -1.50
CA TYR A 160 5.45 9.85 -0.08
C TYR A 160 6.71 9.03 0.10
#